data_78fc927ac8130dfabaede139e90d4624
#
_entry.id   78fc927ac8130dfabaede139e90d4624
#
_cell.length_a   1.000
_cell.length_b   1.000
_cell.length_c   1.000
_cell.angle_alpha   90.00
_cell.angle_beta   90.00
_cell.angle_gamma   90.00
#
_symmetry.space_group_name_H-M   'P 1'
#
loop_
_entity.id
_entity.type
_entity.pdbx_description
1 polymer ?
#
loop_
_entity_poly.entity_id
_entity_poly.type
_entity_poly.pdbx_seq_one_letter_code
_entity_poly.pdbx_strand_id
1 'polypeptide(L)'
;MKVVIAAAGTGGHINPGIAIANKIKSEQPDSEIIFIGTDRGLENDLVPKAGYGIKHIGAYGVYRKPTIENLKRLIKTIHSISEAKTILKEFKPDLVIGTGGYITLSVCRAAQKLQIPYIIHESNVLPGIATKLMSKKAKYVMLGFKEAKYKLNPKVNTVVTGTPSNTKCLNLTTEQKDEKIKELGLNSKLPIILVFGGSQGAKSINTAVEDLVIKENNYQIIWAPGKKNFEEIKEYLFEKGKDIENIKNARILP
;
A
#
# COMPACT_ATOMS: atom_id res chain seq x y z
N MET A 1 2.15 10.19 22.80
CA MET A 1 1.55 8.85 22.57
C MET A 1 2.56 7.97 21.85
N LYS A 2 2.68 6.69 22.24
CA LYS A 2 3.53 5.70 21.57
C LYS A 2 2.69 4.78 20.67
N VAL A 3 3.01 4.68 19.40
CA VAL A 3 2.23 3.91 18.43
C VAL A 3 3.12 2.94 17.67
N VAL A 4 2.66 1.72 17.53
CA VAL A 4 3.25 0.72 16.63
C VAL A 4 2.33 0.51 15.43
N ILE A 5 2.88 0.59 14.21
CA ILE A 5 2.15 0.33 12.99
C ILE A 5 2.70 -0.94 12.31
N ALA A 6 1.85 -1.94 12.15
CA ALA A 6 2.18 -3.18 11.46
C ALA A 6 1.81 -3.07 9.98
N ALA A 7 2.81 -2.96 9.12
CA ALA A 7 2.64 -2.81 7.67
C ALA A 7 3.77 -3.52 6.92
N ALA A 8 3.43 -4.40 5.99
CA ALA A 8 4.43 -5.12 5.19
C ALA A 8 3.92 -5.56 3.82
N GLY A 9 4.87 -5.82 2.93
CA GLY A 9 4.69 -6.47 1.64
C GLY A 9 4.48 -5.49 0.49
N THR A 10 3.31 -4.93 0.34
CA THR A 10 2.96 -4.06 -0.80
C THR A 10 2.66 -2.63 -0.39
N GLY A 11 2.80 -1.69 -1.33
CA GLY A 11 2.43 -0.28 -1.12
C GLY A 11 0.99 -0.09 -0.64
N GLY A 12 0.08 -1.00 -1.01
CA GLY A 12 -1.32 -0.96 -0.57
C GLY A 12 -1.53 -1.13 0.94
N HIS A 13 -0.56 -1.71 1.65
CA HIS A 13 -0.57 -1.81 3.11
C HIS A 13 0.33 -0.78 3.78
N ILE A 14 1.47 -0.48 3.15
CA ILE A 14 2.49 0.41 3.71
C ILE A 14 2.05 1.88 3.64
N ASN A 15 1.57 2.33 2.48
CA ASN A 15 1.18 3.73 2.29
C ASN A 15 0.05 4.18 3.22
N PRO A 16 -1.04 3.41 3.44
CA PRO A 16 -2.02 3.74 4.47
C PRO A 16 -1.42 3.84 5.87
N GLY A 17 -0.46 2.96 6.21
CA GLY A 17 0.26 3.04 7.49
C GLY A 17 1.05 4.34 7.64
N ILE A 18 1.80 4.73 6.60
CA ILE A 18 2.55 5.99 6.58
C ILE A 18 1.60 7.19 6.65
N ALA A 19 0.48 7.16 5.92
CA ALA A 19 -0.50 8.23 5.96
C ALA A 19 -1.11 8.42 7.37
N ILE A 20 -1.43 7.31 8.05
CA ILE A 20 -1.89 7.33 9.43
C ILE A 20 -0.80 7.88 10.36
N ALA A 21 0.44 7.44 10.22
CA ALA A 21 1.57 7.94 11.00
C ALA A 21 1.76 9.45 10.85
N ASN A 22 1.75 9.94 9.60
CA ASN A 22 1.87 11.37 9.30
C ASN A 22 0.72 12.18 9.91
N LYS A 23 -0.52 11.65 9.85
CA LYS A 23 -1.66 12.32 10.47
C LYS A 23 -1.55 12.36 11.98
N ILE A 24 -1.14 11.28 12.63
CA ILE A 24 -0.90 11.26 14.08
C ILE A 24 0.18 12.28 14.45
N LYS A 25 1.30 12.32 13.71
CA LYS A 25 2.38 13.29 13.95
C LYS A 25 1.94 14.73 13.75
N SER A 26 1.06 15.00 12.78
CA SER A 26 0.54 16.36 12.57
C SER A 26 -0.38 16.83 13.68
N GLU A 27 -1.14 15.93 14.30
CA GLU A 27 -2.07 16.24 15.39
C GLU A 27 -1.37 16.21 16.78
N GLN A 28 -0.38 15.33 16.92
CA GLN A 28 0.38 15.11 18.16
C GLN A 28 1.88 15.00 17.83
N PRO A 29 2.60 16.12 17.68
CA PRO A 29 4.01 16.14 17.26
C PRO A 29 4.94 15.32 18.14
N ASP A 30 4.67 15.23 19.44
CA ASP A 30 5.46 14.49 20.42
C ASP A 30 5.19 12.97 20.42
N SER A 31 4.36 12.46 19.51
CA SER A 31 4.11 11.02 19.42
C SER A 31 5.35 10.27 18.95
N GLU A 32 5.68 9.17 19.59
CA GLU A 32 6.69 8.22 19.13
C GLU A 32 6.03 7.14 18.28
N ILE A 33 6.48 6.99 17.03
CA ILE A 33 5.90 6.02 16.09
C ILE A 33 7.01 5.15 15.53
N ILE A 34 6.83 3.84 15.62
CA ILE A 34 7.66 2.86 14.93
C ILE A 34 6.79 1.92 14.08
N PHE A 35 7.40 1.38 13.04
CA PHE A 35 6.79 0.34 12.24
C PHE A 35 7.33 -1.04 12.62
N ILE A 36 6.49 -2.06 12.46
CA ILE A 36 6.92 -3.45 12.44
C ILE A 36 6.63 -3.99 11.04
N GLY A 37 7.69 -4.45 10.37
CA GLY A 37 7.69 -4.99 9.03
C GLY A 37 8.43 -6.32 8.94
N THR A 38 8.75 -6.75 7.73
CA THR A 38 9.65 -7.85 7.45
C THR A 38 10.93 -7.31 6.80
N ASP A 39 11.96 -8.13 6.73
CA ASP A 39 13.24 -7.80 6.10
C ASP A 39 13.23 -7.85 4.56
N ARG A 40 12.05 -8.08 3.92
CA ARG A 40 11.96 -8.46 2.51
C ARG A 40 11.05 -7.61 1.63
N GLY A 41 10.20 -6.80 2.23
CA GLY A 41 9.17 -6.03 1.48
C GLY A 41 9.57 -4.59 1.20
N LEU A 42 8.66 -3.88 0.52
CA LEU A 42 8.81 -2.46 0.20
C LEU A 42 8.85 -1.57 1.44
N GLU A 43 8.44 -2.08 2.60
CA GLU A 43 8.49 -1.37 3.87
C GLU A 43 9.89 -0.91 4.24
N ASN A 44 10.93 -1.67 3.83
CA ASN A 44 12.34 -1.35 4.11
C ASN A 44 12.84 -0.09 3.39
N ASP A 45 12.18 0.29 2.32
CA ASP A 45 12.48 1.50 1.55
C ASP A 45 11.50 2.63 1.91
N LEU A 46 10.20 2.35 1.92
CA LEU A 46 9.16 3.37 2.06
C LEU A 46 9.06 3.95 3.47
N VAL A 47 9.22 3.12 4.50
CA VAL A 47 9.08 3.57 5.90
C VAL A 47 10.22 4.49 6.32
N PRO A 48 11.51 4.14 6.09
CA PRO A 48 12.63 5.05 6.37
C PRO A 48 12.57 6.34 5.54
N LYS A 49 12.20 6.26 4.25
CA LYS A 49 12.00 7.46 3.42
C LYS A 49 10.92 8.40 3.95
N ALA A 50 9.94 7.86 4.66
CA ALA A 50 8.91 8.66 5.34
C ALA A 50 9.36 9.19 6.71
N GLY A 51 10.59 8.91 7.15
CA GLY A 51 11.16 9.40 8.41
C GLY A 51 10.81 8.56 9.65
N TYR A 52 10.35 7.31 9.47
CA TYR A 52 9.99 6.43 10.58
C TYR A 52 10.98 5.29 10.78
N GLY A 53 11.18 4.90 12.05
CA GLY A 53 11.92 3.69 12.38
C GLY A 53 11.13 2.42 12.09
N ILE A 54 11.84 1.36 11.68
CA ILE A 54 11.26 0.04 11.42
C ILE A 54 11.98 -1.04 12.23
N LYS A 55 11.21 -1.96 12.80
CA LYS A 55 11.68 -3.21 13.41
C LYS A 55 11.18 -4.39 12.58
N HIS A 56 11.95 -5.47 12.52
CA HIS A 56 11.65 -6.63 11.68
C HIS A 56 11.24 -7.83 12.51
N ILE A 57 10.30 -8.60 11.96
CA ILE A 57 9.91 -9.92 12.48
C ILE A 57 9.83 -10.94 11.34
N GLY A 58 10.07 -12.21 11.64
CA GLY A 58 10.06 -13.31 10.68
C GLY A 58 8.67 -13.77 10.26
N ALA A 59 7.75 -12.85 9.92
CA ALA A 59 6.40 -13.19 9.49
C ALA A 59 6.34 -13.60 8.00
N TYR A 60 5.47 -14.55 7.67
CA TYR A 60 5.29 -15.08 6.32
C TYR A 60 3.80 -15.17 5.94
N GLY A 61 3.49 -14.81 4.71
CA GLY A 61 2.17 -15.07 4.14
C GLY A 61 1.96 -16.57 3.91
N VAL A 62 0.77 -17.06 4.22
CA VAL A 62 0.37 -18.46 3.95
C VAL A 62 -0.35 -18.50 2.61
N TYR A 63 0.04 -19.44 1.73
CA TYR A 63 -0.63 -19.66 0.46
C TYR A 63 -1.99 -20.36 0.65
N ARG A 64 -2.90 -20.19 -0.30
CA ARG A 64 -4.24 -20.79 -0.25
C ARG A 64 -4.24 -22.32 -0.42
N LYS A 65 -3.14 -22.91 -0.87
CA LYS A 65 -3.04 -24.37 -1.11
C LYS A 65 -2.43 -25.06 0.11
N PRO A 66 -2.95 -26.21 0.57
CA PRO A 66 -2.35 -26.98 1.64
C PRO A 66 -1.05 -27.65 1.14
N THR A 67 0.09 -27.14 1.57
CA THR A 67 1.41 -27.65 1.22
C THR A 67 2.30 -27.72 2.47
N ILE A 68 3.33 -28.58 2.44
CA ILE A 68 4.33 -28.68 3.51
C ILE A 68 5.01 -27.31 3.74
N GLU A 69 5.22 -26.55 2.69
CA GLU A 69 5.74 -25.19 2.76
C GLU A 69 4.82 -24.26 3.56
N ASN A 70 3.50 -24.41 3.41
CA ASN A 70 2.55 -23.66 4.21
C ASN A 70 2.60 -24.01 5.71
N LEU A 71 2.85 -25.28 6.04
CA LEU A 71 3.02 -25.67 7.44
C LEU A 71 4.27 -25.02 8.05
N LYS A 72 5.40 -25.03 7.33
CA LYS A 72 6.61 -24.31 7.74
C LYS A 72 6.37 -22.81 7.92
N ARG A 73 5.63 -22.19 7.01
CA ARG A 73 5.25 -20.76 7.10
C ARG A 73 4.34 -20.46 8.28
N LEU A 74 3.42 -21.35 8.59
CA LEU A 74 2.55 -21.23 9.77
C LEU A 74 3.36 -21.27 11.07
N ILE A 75 4.31 -22.20 11.19
CA ILE A 75 5.22 -22.28 12.35
C ILE A 75 6.03 -20.98 12.47
N LYS A 76 6.61 -20.48 11.38
CA LYS A 76 7.33 -19.21 11.37
C LYS A 76 6.42 -18.02 11.77
N THR A 77 5.16 -18.02 11.33
CA THR A 77 4.19 -17.00 11.72
C THR A 77 3.86 -17.06 13.22
N ILE A 78 3.80 -18.26 13.81
CA ILE A 78 3.65 -18.41 15.26
C ILE A 78 4.87 -17.86 16.00
N HIS A 79 6.07 -18.13 15.51
CA HIS A 79 7.32 -17.60 16.07
C HIS A 79 7.36 -16.06 16.00
N SER A 80 6.92 -15.48 14.88
CA SER A 80 6.88 -14.03 14.71
C SER A 80 5.93 -13.30 15.70
N ILE A 81 4.95 -14.02 16.28
CA ILE A 81 4.15 -13.47 17.39
C ILE A 81 5.02 -13.25 18.63
N SER A 82 5.98 -14.15 18.90
CA SER A 82 6.91 -13.99 20.03
C SER A 82 7.88 -12.83 19.80
N GLU A 83 8.41 -12.70 18.60
CA GLU A 83 9.28 -11.58 18.21
C GLU A 83 8.53 -10.25 18.35
N ALA A 84 7.31 -10.15 17.81
CA ALA A 84 6.46 -8.98 17.96
C ALA A 84 6.19 -8.65 19.43
N LYS A 85 5.94 -9.69 20.27
CA LYS A 85 5.73 -9.51 21.71
C LYS A 85 6.95 -8.90 22.41
N THR A 86 8.16 -9.29 22.04
CA THR A 86 9.41 -8.70 22.56
C THR A 86 9.49 -7.23 22.20
N ILE A 87 9.31 -6.86 20.94
CA ILE A 87 9.33 -5.47 20.47
C ILE A 87 8.27 -4.62 21.21
N LEU A 88 7.04 -5.14 21.34
CA LEU A 88 5.96 -4.43 22.03
C LEU A 88 6.23 -4.23 23.53
N LYS A 89 6.87 -5.20 24.19
CA LYS A 89 7.27 -5.07 25.61
C LYS A 89 8.35 -4.01 25.82
N GLU A 90 9.33 -3.93 24.90
CA GLU A 90 10.42 -2.95 24.94
C GLU A 90 9.90 -1.54 24.65
N PHE A 91 9.11 -1.39 23.59
CA PHE A 91 8.62 -0.09 23.14
C PHE A 91 7.48 0.45 24.00
N LYS A 92 6.65 -0.45 24.58
CA LYS A 92 5.47 -0.13 25.41
C LYS A 92 4.50 0.82 24.72
N PRO A 93 3.92 0.44 23.57
CA PRO A 93 3.00 1.31 22.85
C PRO A 93 1.65 1.44 23.57
N ASP A 94 1.05 2.62 23.45
CA ASP A 94 -0.32 2.90 23.88
C ASP A 94 -1.34 2.30 22.90
N LEU A 95 -0.95 2.14 21.62
CA LEU A 95 -1.80 1.67 20.54
C LEU A 95 -1.00 0.90 19.49
N VAL A 96 -1.60 -0.17 18.99
CA VAL A 96 -1.12 -0.90 17.81
C VAL A 96 -2.09 -0.70 16.66
N ILE A 97 -1.57 -0.46 15.45
CA ILE A 97 -2.36 -0.29 14.22
C ILE A 97 -1.88 -1.32 13.20
N GLY A 98 -2.78 -2.19 12.73
CA GLY A 98 -2.51 -3.08 11.62
C GLY A 98 -3.12 -2.56 10.34
N THR A 99 -2.33 -2.39 9.27
CA THR A 99 -2.82 -1.86 7.98
C THR A 99 -2.99 -2.93 6.90
N GLY A 100 -3.06 -4.19 7.31
CA GLY A 100 -3.27 -5.31 6.40
C GLY A 100 -2.03 -6.20 6.24
N GLY A 101 -2.19 -7.20 5.38
CA GLY A 101 -1.15 -8.22 5.19
C GLY A 101 -1.03 -9.20 6.36
N TYR A 102 -0.15 -10.18 6.17
CA TYR A 102 0.08 -11.26 7.15
C TYR A 102 0.74 -10.77 8.46
N ILE A 103 1.49 -9.67 8.39
CA ILE A 103 2.16 -9.10 9.56
C ILE A 103 1.18 -8.58 10.61
N THR A 104 0.03 -8.07 10.16
CA THR A 104 -1.05 -7.62 11.04
C THR A 104 -1.50 -8.73 11.99
N LEU A 105 -1.56 -9.98 11.53
CA LEU A 105 -1.92 -11.12 12.38
C LEU A 105 -0.93 -11.27 13.54
N SER A 106 0.38 -11.28 13.26
CA SER A 106 1.42 -11.50 14.27
C SER A 106 1.46 -10.37 15.29
N VAL A 107 1.44 -9.13 14.83
CA VAL A 107 1.57 -7.96 15.71
C VAL A 107 0.30 -7.71 16.52
N CYS A 108 -0.88 -7.78 15.90
CA CYS A 108 -2.14 -7.63 16.63
C CYS A 108 -2.38 -8.79 17.62
N ARG A 109 -1.93 -10.03 17.28
CA ARG A 109 -2.01 -11.14 18.22
C ARG A 109 -1.08 -10.97 19.41
N ALA A 110 0.12 -10.42 19.20
CA ALA A 110 1.04 -10.07 20.26
C ALA A 110 0.45 -8.96 21.16
N ALA A 111 -0.11 -7.90 20.55
CA ALA A 111 -0.79 -6.82 21.27
C ALA A 111 -1.95 -7.36 22.13
N GLN A 112 -2.79 -8.23 21.57
CA GLN A 112 -3.88 -8.87 22.29
C GLN A 112 -3.38 -9.64 23.52
N LYS A 113 -2.28 -10.42 23.37
CA LYS A 113 -1.70 -11.17 24.49
C LYS A 113 -1.11 -10.27 25.59
N LEU A 114 -0.71 -9.06 25.25
CA LEU A 114 -0.18 -8.05 26.15
C LEU A 114 -1.25 -7.07 26.65
N GLN A 115 -2.51 -7.26 26.28
CA GLN A 115 -3.63 -6.37 26.59
C GLN A 115 -3.45 -4.92 26.09
N ILE A 116 -2.62 -4.74 25.05
CA ILE A 116 -2.44 -3.47 24.36
C ILE A 116 -3.60 -3.28 23.40
N PRO A 117 -4.32 -2.15 23.42
CA PRO A 117 -5.40 -1.89 22.46
C PRO A 117 -4.85 -1.86 21.04
N TYR A 118 -5.64 -2.41 20.10
CA TYR A 118 -5.28 -2.34 18.70
C TYR A 118 -6.47 -2.04 17.81
N ILE A 119 -6.21 -1.40 16.69
CA ILE A 119 -7.14 -1.14 15.59
C ILE A 119 -6.58 -1.74 14.31
N ILE A 120 -7.48 -1.97 13.34
CA ILE A 120 -7.10 -2.52 12.03
C ILE A 120 -7.66 -1.60 10.96
N HIS A 121 -6.86 -1.29 9.95
CA HIS A 121 -7.31 -0.70 8.71
C HIS A 121 -7.38 -1.78 7.62
N GLU A 122 -8.52 -1.88 6.95
CA GLU A 122 -8.74 -2.80 5.82
C GLU A 122 -9.01 -2.00 4.55
N SER A 123 -8.09 -2.05 3.61
CA SER A 123 -8.18 -1.32 2.34
C SER A 123 -9.02 -2.02 1.28
N ASN A 124 -9.36 -3.31 1.47
CA ASN A 124 -10.05 -4.10 0.46
C ASN A 124 -11.54 -4.24 0.76
N VAL A 125 -12.33 -4.37 -0.30
CA VAL A 125 -13.77 -4.74 -0.19
C VAL A 125 -13.94 -6.14 0.41
N LEU A 126 -13.02 -7.07 0.07
CA LEU A 126 -12.98 -8.40 0.68
C LEU A 126 -11.88 -8.42 1.75
N PRO A 127 -12.26 -8.38 3.05
CA PRO A 127 -11.29 -8.38 4.13
C PRO A 127 -10.35 -9.58 4.09
N GLY A 128 -9.07 -9.30 4.29
CA GLY A 128 -8.03 -10.31 4.37
C GLY A 128 -8.22 -11.28 5.54
N ILE A 129 -7.55 -12.42 5.49
CA ILE A 129 -7.61 -13.46 6.54
C ILE A 129 -7.17 -12.89 7.90
N ALA A 130 -6.07 -12.11 7.92
CA ALA A 130 -5.58 -11.48 9.14
C ALA A 130 -6.63 -10.55 9.76
N THR A 131 -7.28 -9.70 8.94
CA THR A 131 -8.37 -8.82 9.37
C THR A 131 -9.53 -9.63 9.95
N LYS A 132 -10.00 -10.68 9.27
CA LYS A 132 -11.10 -11.52 9.74
C LYS A 132 -10.81 -12.19 11.09
N LEU A 133 -9.58 -12.69 11.27
CA LEU A 133 -9.17 -13.36 12.51
C LEU A 133 -9.02 -12.38 13.68
N MET A 134 -8.47 -11.21 13.43
CA MET A 134 -8.12 -10.25 14.48
C MET A 134 -9.24 -9.23 14.77
N SER A 135 -10.21 -9.04 13.85
CA SER A 135 -11.28 -8.05 13.98
C SER A 135 -12.13 -8.21 15.24
N LYS A 136 -12.38 -9.45 15.66
CA LYS A 136 -13.27 -9.76 16.82
C LYS A 136 -12.82 -9.14 18.16
N LYS A 137 -11.53 -8.84 18.29
CA LYS A 137 -10.92 -8.26 19.51
C LYS A 137 -10.27 -6.90 19.25
N ALA A 138 -10.34 -6.41 18.02
CA ALA A 138 -9.93 -5.05 17.69
C ALA A 138 -10.86 -4.04 18.34
N LYS A 139 -10.33 -2.93 18.82
CA LYS A 139 -11.13 -1.82 19.34
C LYS A 139 -12.02 -1.24 18.24
N TYR A 140 -11.45 -1.09 17.04
CA TYR A 140 -12.15 -0.71 15.81
C TYR A 140 -11.51 -1.38 14.60
N VAL A 141 -12.31 -1.59 13.56
CA VAL A 141 -11.84 -1.89 12.20
C VAL A 141 -12.25 -0.73 11.30
N MET A 142 -11.25 0.01 10.82
CA MET A 142 -11.41 1.10 9.87
C MET A 142 -11.47 0.51 8.46
N LEU A 143 -12.50 0.84 7.70
CA LEU A 143 -12.77 0.26 6.39
C LEU A 143 -12.55 1.27 5.28
N GLY A 144 -11.81 0.87 4.26
CA GLY A 144 -11.68 1.61 3.01
C GLY A 144 -12.98 1.64 2.21
N PHE A 145 -13.81 0.59 2.34
CA PHE A 145 -15.09 0.43 1.63
C PHE A 145 -16.18 -0.04 2.58
N LYS A 146 -17.38 0.55 2.47
CA LYS A 146 -18.54 0.20 3.29
C LYS A 146 -18.98 -1.26 3.14
N GLU A 147 -18.79 -1.83 1.94
CA GLU A 147 -19.16 -3.21 1.60
C GLU A 147 -18.37 -4.24 2.40
N ALA A 148 -17.16 -3.89 2.84
CA ALA A 148 -16.32 -4.76 3.67
C ALA A 148 -16.98 -5.10 5.02
N LYS A 149 -17.83 -4.21 5.54
CA LYS A 149 -18.58 -4.41 6.78
C LYS A 149 -19.40 -5.71 6.75
N TYR A 150 -20.07 -5.98 5.64
CA TYR A 150 -20.94 -7.16 5.47
C TYR A 150 -20.18 -8.48 5.37
N LYS A 151 -18.85 -8.43 5.26
CA LYS A 151 -17.96 -9.59 5.21
C LYS A 151 -17.24 -9.87 6.54
N LEU A 152 -17.53 -9.07 7.56
CA LEU A 152 -17.04 -9.22 8.93
C LEU A 152 -18.18 -9.70 9.84
N ASN A 153 -17.83 -10.18 11.04
CA ASN A 153 -18.82 -10.52 12.04
C ASN A 153 -19.61 -9.27 12.46
N PRO A 154 -20.95 -9.29 12.54
CA PRO A 154 -21.78 -8.13 12.88
C PRO A 154 -21.44 -7.46 14.23
N LYS A 155 -20.83 -8.21 15.16
CA LYS A 155 -20.40 -7.69 16.48
C LYS A 155 -19.09 -6.91 16.45
N VAL A 156 -18.43 -6.79 15.29
CA VAL A 156 -17.18 -6.03 15.13
C VAL A 156 -17.51 -4.54 15.02
N ASN A 157 -16.84 -3.73 15.82
CA ASN A 157 -16.94 -2.27 15.70
C ASN A 157 -16.24 -1.80 14.43
N THR A 158 -17.01 -1.32 13.48
CA THR A 158 -16.48 -0.86 12.17
C THR A 158 -16.76 0.62 11.96
N VAL A 159 -15.79 1.32 11.33
CA VAL A 159 -15.91 2.70 10.90
C VAL A 159 -15.46 2.79 9.45
N VAL A 160 -16.25 3.39 8.57
CA VAL A 160 -15.85 3.65 7.18
C VAL A 160 -15.05 4.94 7.14
N THR A 161 -13.75 4.82 6.86
CA THR A 161 -12.81 5.95 6.85
C THR A 161 -12.30 6.27 5.45
N GLY A 162 -12.57 5.43 4.46
CA GLY A 162 -11.80 5.42 3.23
C GLY A 162 -10.40 4.86 3.44
N THR A 163 -9.60 4.85 2.40
CA THR A 163 -8.19 4.44 2.47
C THR A 163 -7.32 5.66 2.70
N PRO A 164 -6.57 5.73 3.83
CA PRO A 164 -5.67 6.83 4.11
C PRO A 164 -4.63 7.00 3.00
N SER A 165 -4.39 8.23 2.59
CA SER A 165 -3.45 8.60 1.54
C SER A 165 -2.57 9.78 2.01
N ASN A 166 -1.31 9.75 1.62
CA ASN A 166 -0.38 10.87 1.80
C ASN A 166 -0.52 11.95 0.72
N THR A 167 -1.41 11.73 -0.24
CA THR A 167 -1.61 12.66 -1.34
C THR A 167 -2.18 13.96 -0.79
N LYS A 168 -1.36 15.01 -0.78
CA LYS A 168 -1.89 16.37 -0.62
C LYS A 168 -2.77 16.63 -1.84
N CYS A 169 -4.05 16.89 -1.63
CA CYS A 169 -4.87 17.46 -2.68
C CYS A 169 -4.28 18.83 -3.03
N LEU A 170 -3.57 18.89 -4.15
CA LEU A 170 -3.09 20.15 -4.68
C LEU A 170 -4.28 20.81 -5.36
N ASN A 171 -4.81 21.86 -4.75
CA ASN A 171 -5.81 22.71 -5.41
C ASN A 171 -5.05 23.60 -6.41
N LEU A 172 -4.68 23.00 -7.56
CA LEU A 172 -4.03 23.75 -8.63
C LEU A 172 -5.06 24.60 -9.38
N THR A 173 -4.70 25.82 -9.71
CA THR A 173 -5.46 26.64 -10.66
C THR A 173 -5.37 26.02 -12.07
N THR A 174 -6.20 26.47 -13.00
CA THR A 174 -6.17 26.01 -14.39
C THR A 174 -4.80 26.27 -15.01
N GLU A 175 -4.24 27.44 -14.77
CA GLU A 175 -2.94 27.89 -15.27
C GLU A 175 -1.81 26.96 -14.76
N GLN A 176 -1.83 26.65 -13.45
CA GLN A 176 -0.86 25.74 -12.84
C GLN A 176 -0.95 24.31 -13.39
N LYS A 177 -2.17 23.84 -13.69
CA LYS A 177 -2.38 22.53 -14.35
C LYS A 177 -1.80 22.55 -15.75
N ASP A 178 -2.10 23.59 -16.53
CA ASP A 178 -1.61 23.72 -17.90
C ASP A 178 -0.09 23.78 -17.95
N GLU A 179 0.54 24.47 -17.00
CA GLU A 179 1.99 24.54 -16.86
C GLU A 179 2.59 23.16 -16.60
N LYS A 180 2.01 22.40 -15.63
CA LYS A 180 2.47 21.04 -15.34
C LYS A 180 2.28 20.06 -16.50
N ILE A 181 1.20 20.19 -17.27
CA ILE A 181 0.98 19.41 -18.49
C ILE A 181 2.04 19.74 -19.53
N LYS A 182 2.39 21.01 -19.73
CA LYS A 182 3.44 21.45 -20.64
C LYS A 182 4.84 20.97 -20.19
N GLU A 183 5.14 20.98 -18.89
CA GLU A 183 6.37 20.42 -18.32
C GLU A 183 6.54 18.93 -18.68
N LEU A 184 5.44 18.18 -18.74
CA LEU A 184 5.42 16.80 -19.23
C LEU A 184 5.55 16.72 -20.76
N GLY A 185 5.63 17.84 -21.48
CA GLY A 185 5.67 17.89 -22.95
C GLY A 185 4.36 17.47 -23.60
N LEU A 186 3.23 17.63 -22.90
CA LEU A 186 1.90 17.32 -23.38
C LEU A 186 1.11 18.59 -23.70
N ASN A 187 0.04 18.44 -24.47
CA ASN A 187 -0.84 19.54 -24.86
C ASN A 187 -2.01 19.68 -23.86
N SER A 188 -2.10 20.79 -23.16
CA SER A 188 -3.15 21.05 -22.16
C SER A 188 -4.57 21.15 -22.74
N LYS A 189 -4.70 21.29 -24.06
CA LYS A 189 -6.01 21.37 -24.76
C LYS A 189 -6.60 20.01 -25.10
N LEU A 190 -5.81 18.92 -25.00
CA LEU A 190 -6.28 17.57 -25.28
C LEU A 190 -6.59 16.81 -23.99
N PRO A 191 -7.58 15.92 -24.00
CA PRO A 191 -7.83 15.03 -22.87
C PRO A 191 -6.60 14.18 -22.55
N ILE A 192 -6.34 13.95 -21.27
CA ILE A 192 -5.25 13.12 -20.78
C ILE A 192 -5.83 11.90 -20.06
N ILE A 193 -5.42 10.71 -20.48
CA ILE A 193 -5.75 9.45 -19.83
C ILE A 193 -4.55 9.03 -18.99
N LEU A 194 -4.74 8.92 -17.68
CA LEU A 194 -3.75 8.38 -16.76
C LEU A 194 -3.94 6.86 -16.62
N VAL A 195 -2.91 6.10 -16.96
CA VAL A 195 -2.93 4.63 -16.90
C VAL A 195 -1.85 4.13 -15.97
N PHE A 196 -2.22 3.29 -15.01
CA PHE A 196 -1.27 2.62 -14.11
C PHE A 196 -1.84 1.31 -13.57
N GLY A 197 -0.98 0.31 -13.42
CA GLY A 197 -1.30 -1.03 -12.92
C GLY A 197 -0.86 -1.28 -11.48
N GLY A 198 -0.54 -0.22 -10.72
CA GLY A 198 0.08 -0.30 -9.40
C GLY A 198 1.60 -0.56 -9.49
N SER A 199 2.27 -0.72 -8.34
CA SER A 199 3.73 -0.77 -8.23
C SER A 199 4.41 -1.93 -8.98
N GLN A 200 3.68 -3.00 -9.28
CA GLN A 200 4.18 -4.16 -10.05
C GLN A 200 3.78 -4.10 -11.52
N GLY A 201 2.92 -3.14 -11.89
CA GLY A 201 2.26 -3.10 -13.19
C GLY A 201 1.15 -4.17 -13.31
N ALA A 202 0.40 -4.10 -14.39
CA ALA A 202 -0.65 -5.07 -14.74
C ALA A 202 -0.53 -5.43 -16.22
N LYS A 203 -0.10 -6.65 -16.53
CA LYS A 203 0.19 -7.08 -17.90
C LYS A 203 -0.98 -6.84 -18.86
N SER A 204 -2.21 -7.18 -18.46
CA SER A 204 -3.39 -6.97 -19.29
C SER A 204 -3.69 -5.49 -19.59
N ILE A 205 -3.41 -4.60 -18.63
CA ILE A 205 -3.53 -3.15 -18.84
C ILE A 205 -2.41 -2.69 -19.77
N ASN A 206 -1.18 -3.12 -19.54
CA ASN A 206 -0.03 -2.72 -20.36
C ASN A 206 -0.25 -3.10 -21.81
N THR A 207 -0.61 -4.35 -22.09
CA THR A 207 -0.88 -4.81 -23.47
C THR A 207 -1.98 -3.99 -24.17
N ALA A 208 -3.05 -3.61 -23.44
CA ALA A 208 -4.10 -2.78 -24.03
C ALA A 208 -3.62 -1.34 -24.34
N VAL A 209 -2.68 -0.82 -23.55
CA VAL A 209 -2.16 0.56 -23.73
C VAL A 209 -1.10 0.63 -24.82
N GLU A 210 -0.31 -0.41 -25.04
CA GLU A 210 0.68 -0.51 -26.13
C GLU A 210 0.06 -0.16 -27.48
N ASP A 211 -1.08 -0.76 -27.80
CA ASP A 211 -1.80 -0.49 -29.05
C ASP A 211 -2.35 0.94 -29.13
N LEU A 212 -2.74 1.53 -28.00
CA LEU A 212 -3.26 2.89 -27.95
C LEU A 212 -2.16 3.95 -28.14
N VAL A 213 -0.96 3.70 -27.63
CA VAL A 213 0.18 4.61 -27.75
C VAL A 213 0.71 4.68 -29.19
N ILE A 214 0.65 3.56 -29.91
CA ILE A 214 1.12 3.46 -31.31
C ILE A 214 0.23 4.27 -32.27
N LYS A 215 -1.07 4.34 -31.99
CA LYS A 215 -2.07 5.03 -32.83
C LYS A 215 -2.05 6.54 -32.60
N GLU A 216 -2.32 7.31 -33.63
CA GLU A 216 -2.65 8.72 -33.49
C GLU A 216 -4.05 8.89 -32.91
N ASN A 217 -4.18 9.70 -31.88
CA ASN A 217 -5.42 9.90 -31.13
C ASN A 217 -5.65 11.39 -30.87
N ASN A 218 -6.90 11.76 -30.63
CA ASN A 218 -7.30 13.07 -30.13
C ASN A 218 -7.24 13.19 -28.59
N TYR A 219 -6.49 12.30 -27.94
CA TYR A 219 -6.17 12.30 -26.51
C TYR A 219 -4.70 11.95 -26.29
N GLN A 220 -4.25 12.12 -25.10
CA GLN A 220 -2.88 11.84 -24.67
C GLN A 220 -2.87 10.85 -23.51
N ILE A 221 -1.75 10.18 -23.30
CA ILE A 221 -1.63 9.14 -22.29
C ILE A 221 -0.46 9.45 -21.36
N ILE A 222 -0.69 9.44 -20.05
CA ILE A 222 0.37 9.30 -19.04
C ILE A 222 0.30 7.86 -18.55
N TRP A 223 1.36 7.10 -18.77
CA TRP A 223 1.36 5.67 -18.51
C TRP A 223 2.50 5.27 -17.58
N ALA A 224 2.15 4.60 -16.46
CA ALA A 224 3.09 3.98 -15.54
C ALA A 224 2.92 2.44 -15.59
N PRO A 225 3.67 1.74 -16.46
CA PRO A 225 3.56 0.30 -16.65
C PRO A 225 4.10 -0.52 -15.47
N GLY A 226 4.86 0.12 -14.58
CA GLY A 226 5.59 -0.49 -13.48
C GLY A 226 7.02 -0.85 -13.86
N LYS A 227 7.94 -0.63 -12.94
CA LYS A 227 9.40 -0.74 -13.16
C LYS A 227 9.86 -2.03 -13.84
N LYS A 228 9.22 -3.16 -13.53
CA LYS A 228 9.59 -4.47 -14.11
C LYS A 228 9.23 -4.61 -15.58
N ASN A 229 8.21 -3.89 -16.04
CA ASN A 229 7.71 -4.01 -17.40
C ASN A 229 8.25 -2.87 -18.30
N PHE A 230 8.90 -1.88 -17.71
CA PHE A 230 9.27 -0.65 -18.42
C PHE A 230 10.24 -0.90 -19.59
N GLU A 231 11.28 -1.70 -19.36
CA GLU A 231 12.27 -2.01 -20.41
C GLU A 231 11.67 -2.86 -21.54
N GLU A 232 10.88 -3.89 -21.21
CA GLU A 232 10.19 -4.72 -22.21
C GLU A 232 9.27 -3.88 -23.10
N ILE A 233 8.54 -2.94 -22.50
CA ILE A 233 7.64 -2.03 -23.23
C ILE A 233 8.43 -1.03 -24.08
N LYS A 234 9.55 -0.53 -23.60
CA LYS A 234 10.44 0.35 -24.35
C LYS A 234 10.94 -0.34 -25.62
N GLU A 235 11.42 -1.56 -25.50
CA GLU A 235 11.88 -2.38 -26.63
C GLU A 235 10.73 -2.63 -27.62
N TYR A 236 9.57 -3.05 -27.15
CA TYR A 236 8.40 -3.29 -28.00
C TYR A 236 7.97 -2.05 -28.79
N LEU A 237 7.89 -0.89 -28.14
CA LEU A 237 7.52 0.36 -28.82
C LEU A 237 8.59 0.79 -29.84
N PHE A 238 9.85 0.58 -29.54
CA PHE A 238 10.96 0.85 -30.47
C PHE A 238 10.86 -0.02 -31.73
N GLU A 239 10.57 -1.32 -31.61
CA GLU A 239 10.31 -2.22 -32.73
C GLU A 239 9.12 -1.79 -33.61
N LYS A 240 8.16 -1.07 -33.02
CA LYS A 240 7.02 -0.47 -33.72
C LYS A 240 7.30 0.93 -34.27
N GLY A 241 8.58 1.36 -34.25
CA GLY A 241 8.99 2.67 -34.77
C GLY A 241 8.62 3.84 -33.86
N LYS A 242 8.35 3.58 -32.58
CA LYS A 242 8.06 4.63 -31.58
C LYS A 242 9.17 4.70 -30.55
N ASP A 243 9.90 5.81 -30.56
CA ASP A 243 10.86 6.11 -29.51
C ASP A 243 10.13 6.69 -28.28
N ILE A 244 10.27 6.04 -27.14
CA ILE A 244 9.58 6.37 -25.90
C ILE A 244 9.82 7.83 -25.44
N GLU A 245 10.98 8.39 -25.76
CA GLU A 245 11.34 9.77 -25.38
C GLU A 245 10.71 10.81 -26.32
N ASN A 246 10.38 10.39 -27.55
CA ASN A 246 9.92 11.28 -28.62
C ASN A 246 8.43 11.08 -28.98
N ILE A 247 7.70 10.25 -28.25
CA ILE A 247 6.26 10.06 -28.47
C ILE A 247 5.50 11.34 -28.09
N LYS A 248 4.81 11.94 -29.07
CA LYS A 248 4.10 13.21 -28.88
C LYS A 248 2.81 13.09 -28.04
N ASN A 249 2.12 11.95 -28.15
CA ASN A 249 0.83 11.72 -27.53
C ASN A 249 0.89 10.88 -26.25
N ALA A 250 2.08 10.58 -25.73
CA ALA A 250 2.23 9.85 -24.48
C ALA A 250 3.43 10.28 -23.66
N ARG A 251 3.36 10.07 -22.35
CA ARG A 251 4.49 10.06 -21.42
C ARG A 251 4.48 8.76 -20.66
N ILE A 252 5.55 8.01 -20.76
CA ILE A 252 5.71 6.68 -20.18
C ILE A 252 6.73 6.79 -19.05
N LEU A 253 6.30 6.44 -17.84
CA LEU A 253 7.07 6.62 -16.60
C LEU A 253 7.35 5.24 -15.98
N PRO A 254 8.57 4.97 -15.46
CA PRO A 254 8.92 3.66 -14.90
C PRO A 254 8.18 3.32 -13.60
#